data_c9b0ac1c96f155c36d098f76ad49c62b
#
_entry.id   c9b0ac1c96f155c36d098f76ad49c62b
#
_cell.length_a   1.000
_cell.length_b   1.000
_cell.length_c   1.000
_cell.angle_alpha   90.00
_cell.angle_beta   90.00
_cell.angle_gamma   90.00
#
_symmetry.space_group_name_H-M   'P 1'
#
loop_
_entity.id
_entity.type
_entity.pdbx_description
1 polymer ?
#
loop_
_entity_poly.entity_id
_entity_poly.type
_entity_poly.pdbx_seq_one_letter_code
_entity_poly.pdbx_strand_id
1 'polypeptide(L)'
;MVNNLSIISFTLYPAYISSVVIVGFLFNKSSLNLYFLVVQGLVLYLSLGWGIDVLVHRITLTLPLVHWFQLRLLLVNWEYLVDSLSGIMLVIIALISLNVNVYSVDLLDVDTHQEQFIWLLAIFAIWITVFVMSNNLIVLFFCWELVGLCSYLLISFWKERQQSVKCSFKAILYNKVGDISLLLSIGCT
;
A
#
# COMPACT_ATOMS: atom_id res chain seq x y z
N MET A 1 25.50 15.93 1.53
CA MET A 1 25.28 15.26 2.83
C MET A 1 23.81 14.93 2.91
N VAL A 2 23.45 13.68 2.72
CA VAL A 2 22.05 13.23 2.94
C VAL A 2 21.87 13.28 4.45
N ASN A 3 20.90 14.04 4.92
CA ASN A 3 20.66 14.17 6.36
C ASN A 3 20.34 12.77 6.91
N ASN A 4 21.03 12.37 8.01
CA ASN A 4 20.81 11.07 8.65
C ASN A 4 19.33 10.83 9.03
N LEU A 5 18.55 11.89 9.20
CA LEU A 5 17.11 11.86 9.45
C LEU A 5 16.30 11.31 8.26
N SER A 6 16.68 11.61 7.01
CA SER A 6 15.96 11.10 5.83
C SER A 6 16.21 9.62 5.60
N ILE A 7 17.40 9.12 5.95
CA ILE A 7 17.73 7.69 5.88
C ILE A 7 17.00 6.93 6.98
N ILE A 8 16.92 7.50 8.19
CA ILE A 8 16.23 6.88 9.33
C ILE A 8 14.72 6.79 9.07
N SER A 9 14.11 7.86 8.56
CA SER A 9 12.68 7.85 8.22
C SER A 9 12.35 6.84 7.11
N PHE A 10 13.27 6.66 6.17
CA PHE A 10 13.11 5.71 5.08
C PHE A 10 13.23 4.24 5.53
N THR A 11 14.15 3.94 6.43
CA THR A 11 14.28 2.58 7.00
C THR A 11 13.14 2.24 7.96
N LEU A 12 12.52 3.23 8.57
CA LEU A 12 11.36 3.05 9.43
C LEU A 12 10.07 2.71 8.65
N TYR A 13 9.98 3.07 7.36
CA TYR A 13 8.77 2.84 6.57
C TYR A 13 8.47 1.35 6.33
N PRO A 14 9.39 0.50 5.87
CA PRO A 14 9.16 -0.94 5.77
C PRO A 14 9.04 -1.65 7.12
N ALA A 15 9.74 -1.17 8.16
CA ALA A 15 9.57 -1.66 9.53
C ALA A 15 8.17 -1.34 10.08
N TYR A 16 7.60 -0.21 9.67
CA TYR A 16 6.22 0.14 9.97
C TYR A 16 5.22 -0.83 9.30
N ILE A 17 5.39 -1.11 8.01
CA ILE A 17 4.53 -2.06 7.29
C ILE A 17 4.52 -3.41 8.01
N SER A 18 5.68 -3.91 8.42
CA SER A 18 5.79 -5.16 9.17
C SER A 18 5.15 -5.08 10.57
N SER A 19 5.27 -3.95 11.27
CA SER A 19 4.67 -3.76 12.60
C SER A 19 3.14 -3.73 12.56
N VAL A 20 2.54 -3.12 11.55
CA VAL A 20 1.08 -3.12 11.36
C VAL A 20 0.56 -4.53 11.20
N VAL A 21 1.24 -5.36 10.41
CA VAL A 21 0.85 -6.75 10.17
C VAL A 21 0.99 -7.58 11.45
N ILE A 22 2.10 -7.45 12.18
CA ILE A 22 2.41 -8.25 13.37
C ILE A 22 1.48 -7.88 14.54
N VAL A 23 1.28 -6.60 14.77
CA VAL A 23 0.50 -6.13 15.93
C VAL A 23 -0.99 -6.38 15.75
N GLY A 24 -1.49 -6.31 14.51
CA GLY A 24 -2.88 -6.67 14.27
C GLY A 24 -3.21 -8.14 14.56
N PHE A 25 -2.22 -9.03 14.52
CA PHE A 25 -2.39 -10.42 14.94
C PHE A 25 -2.43 -10.62 16.47
N LEU A 26 -1.93 -9.65 17.25
CA LEU A 26 -1.66 -9.82 18.69
C LEU A 26 -2.67 -9.13 19.60
N PHE A 27 -3.49 -8.19 19.11
CA PHE A 27 -4.31 -7.32 19.98
C PHE A 27 -5.82 -7.60 19.94
N ASN A 28 -6.48 -7.32 21.09
CA ASN A 28 -7.88 -7.51 21.37
C ASN A 28 -8.75 -6.36 20.78
N LYS A 29 -10.01 -6.61 20.49
CA LYS A 29 -10.95 -5.85 19.69
C LYS A 29 -10.99 -4.31 19.91
N SER A 30 -11.06 -3.82 21.13
CA SER A 30 -11.20 -2.38 21.42
C SER A 30 -9.89 -1.58 21.35
N SER A 31 -8.76 -2.24 21.60
CA SER A 31 -7.44 -1.61 21.52
C SER A 31 -6.90 -1.56 20.09
N LEU A 32 -7.39 -2.45 19.23
CA LEU A 32 -6.96 -2.60 17.85
C LEU A 32 -7.29 -1.38 17.00
N ASN A 33 -8.51 -0.85 17.13
CA ASN A 33 -8.98 0.32 16.38
C ASN A 33 -8.16 1.57 16.72
N LEU A 34 -7.93 1.82 18.02
CA LEU A 34 -7.12 2.96 18.48
C LEU A 34 -5.67 2.82 18.02
N TYR A 35 -5.12 1.61 18.10
CA TYR A 35 -3.76 1.32 17.65
C TYR A 35 -3.61 1.60 16.14
N PHE A 36 -4.53 1.12 15.29
CA PHE A 36 -4.50 1.39 13.87
C PHE A 36 -4.53 2.88 13.55
N LEU A 37 -5.36 3.65 14.24
CA LEU A 37 -5.45 5.10 14.05
C LEU A 37 -4.14 5.81 14.45
N VAL A 38 -3.57 5.46 15.60
CA VAL A 38 -2.30 6.05 16.09
C VAL A 38 -1.15 5.73 15.13
N VAL A 39 -1.05 4.47 14.74
CA VAL A 39 0.02 4.02 13.84
C VAL A 39 -0.13 4.69 12.47
N GLN A 40 -1.34 4.82 11.96
CA GLN A 40 -1.59 5.48 10.69
C GLN A 40 -1.36 6.99 10.74
N GLY A 41 -1.67 7.63 11.88
CA GLY A 41 -1.30 9.02 12.15
C GLY A 41 0.22 9.25 12.16
N LEU A 42 0.97 8.33 12.76
CA LEU A 42 2.45 8.34 12.71
C LEU A 42 3.00 8.20 11.29
N VAL A 43 2.41 7.34 10.47
CA VAL A 43 2.81 7.22 9.06
C VAL A 43 2.57 8.50 8.29
N LEU A 44 1.41 9.10 8.48
CA LEU A 44 1.09 10.36 7.83
C LEU A 44 2.10 11.44 8.23
N TYR A 45 2.44 11.51 9.51
CA TYR A 45 3.46 12.45 10.00
C TYR A 45 4.83 12.20 9.36
N LEU A 46 5.28 10.94 9.32
CA LEU A 46 6.57 10.57 8.71
C LEU A 46 6.57 10.80 7.19
N SER A 47 5.47 10.47 6.50
CA SER A 47 5.35 10.68 5.05
C SER A 47 5.32 12.16 4.68
N LEU A 48 4.70 13.02 5.51
CA LEU A 48 4.72 14.48 5.33
C LEU A 48 6.13 15.03 5.47
N GLY A 49 6.85 14.69 6.57
CA GLY A 49 8.21 15.14 6.79
C GLY A 49 9.13 14.74 5.62
N TRP A 50 9.00 13.51 5.19
CA TRP A 50 9.82 12.97 4.12
C TRP A 50 9.44 13.49 2.73
N GLY A 51 8.14 13.61 2.44
CA GLY A 51 7.67 14.21 1.20
C GLY A 51 8.16 15.64 1.01
N ILE A 52 8.22 16.43 2.09
CA ILE A 52 8.77 17.78 2.07
C ILE A 52 10.27 17.75 1.80
N ASP A 53 11.03 16.89 2.47
CA ASP A 53 12.49 16.77 2.27
C ASP A 53 12.85 16.38 0.84
N VAL A 54 12.13 15.41 0.27
CA VAL A 54 12.35 14.97 -1.13
C VAL A 54 12.00 16.08 -2.13
N LEU A 55 10.93 16.84 -1.89
CA LEU A 55 10.54 17.98 -2.73
C LEU A 55 11.54 19.11 -2.69
N VAL A 56 12.03 19.48 -1.50
CA VAL A 56 12.96 20.60 -1.31
C VAL A 56 14.33 20.28 -1.87
N HIS A 57 14.82 19.07 -1.62
CA HIS A 57 16.19 18.67 -1.97
C HIS A 57 16.30 17.93 -3.29
N ARG A 58 15.19 17.58 -3.95
CA ARG A 58 15.14 16.79 -5.20
C ARG A 58 16.02 15.52 -5.14
N ILE A 59 16.03 14.86 -4.00
CA ILE A 59 16.84 13.65 -3.77
C ILE A 59 16.10 12.47 -4.36
N THR A 60 16.76 11.72 -5.25
CA THR A 60 16.29 10.39 -5.66
C THR A 60 17.05 9.34 -4.84
N LEU A 61 16.33 8.51 -4.11
CA LEU A 61 16.89 7.42 -3.31
C LEU A 61 16.46 6.08 -3.91
N THR A 62 17.44 5.23 -4.21
CA THR A 62 17.21 3.84 -4.59
C THR A 62 17.68 2.93 -3.47
N LEU A 63 16.79 2.07 -2.97
CA LEU A 63 17.13 1.07 -1.96
C LEU A 63 16.98 -0.33 -2.56
N PRO A 64 18.08 -1.06 -2.76
CA PRO A 64 18.02 -2.46 -3.07
C PRO A 64 17.63 -3.24 -1.82
N LEU A 65 16.51 -3.98 -1.84
CA LEU A 65 16.06 -4.80 -0.74
C LEU A 65 16.52 -6.25 -0.86
N VAL A 66 16.20 -6.88 -1.96
CA VAL A 66 16.49 -8.30 -2.17
C VAL A 66 16.76 -8.58 -3.65
N HIS A 67 17.82 -9.32 -3.93
CA HIS A 67 18.02 -9.97 -5.23
C HIS A 67 17.18 -11.24 -5.25
N TRP A 68 16.06 -11.24 -5.97
CA TRP A 68 15.15 -12.37 -5.90
C TRP A 68 15.57 -13.51 -6.84
N PHE A 69 15.62 -13.24 -8.12
CA PHE A 69 16.15 -14.21 -9.08
C PHE A 69 16.60 -13.52 -10.39
N GLN A 70 17.52 -14.18 -11.07
CA GLN A 70 18.08 -13.74 -12.33
C GLN A 70 17.70 -14.76 -13.40
N LEU A 71 16.76 -14.40 -14.27
CA LEU A 71 16.53 -15.07 -15.53
C LEU A 71 17.42 -14.41 -16.60
N ARG A 72 17.96 -15.19 -17.55
CA ARG A 72 18.96 -14.79 -18.56
C ARG A 72 18.81 -13.37 -19.14
N LEU A 73 17.62 -12.80 -19.17
CA LEU A 73 17.30 -11.47 -19.73
C LEU A 73 16.61 -10.54 -18.71
N LEU A 74 16.13 -11.06 -17.57
CA LEU A 74 15.37 -10.30 -16.60
C LEU A 74 16.02 -10.41 -15.22
N LEU A 75 16.52 -9.27 -14.73
CA LEU A 75 16.97 -9.10 -13.36
C LEU A 75 15.76 -8.67 -12.51
N VAL A 76 15.25 -9.58 -11.68
CA VAL A 76 14.16 -9.25 -10.76
C VAL A 76 14.75 -8.92 -9.41
N ASN A 77 15.08 -7.65 -9.23
CA ASN A 77 15.49 -7.10 -7.96
C ASN A 77 14.31 -6.40 -7.32
N TRP A 78 14.11 -6.62 -6.04
CA TRP A 78 13.17 -5.82 -5.28
C TRP A 78 13.87 -4.54 -4.83
N GLU A 79 13.62 -3.48 -5.55
CA GLU A 79 14.21 -2.17 -5.31
C GLU A 79 13.10 -1.15 -5.10
N TYR A 80 13.27 -0.29 -4.09
CA TYR A 80 12.43 0.88 -3.92
C TYR A 80 13.11 2.11 -4.51
N LEU A 81 12.36 2.83 -5.31
CA LEU A 81 12.75 4.14 -5.84
C LEU A 81 11.85 5.20 -5.23
N VAL A 82 12.45 6.20 -4.67
CA VAL A 82 11.73 7.33 -4.13
C VAL A 82 12.23 8.61 -4.77
N ASP A 83 11.32 9.19 -5.48
CA ASP A 83 11.44 10.42 -6.27
C ASP A 83 10.47 11.46 -5.69
N SER A 84 10.53 12.69 -6.15
CA SER A 84 9.60 13.75 -5.77
C SER A 84 8.14 13.38 -6.05
N LEU A 85 7.88 12.66 -7.15
CA LEU A 85 6.54 12.18 -7.50
C LEU A 85 6.04 11.14 -6.50
N SER A 86 6.85 10.12 -6.21
CA SER A 86 6.50 9.08 -5.25
C SER A 86 6.31 9.65 -3.83
N GLY A 87 7.12 10.63 -3.44
CA GLY A 87 6.96 11.33 -2.17
C GLY A 87 5.59 12.01 -2.01
N ILE A 88 5.15 12.75 -3.03
CA ILE A 88 3.81 13.37 -3.04
C ILE A 88 2.72 12.31 -2.96
N MET A 89 2.84 11.25 -3.76
CA MET A 89 1.86 10.16 -3.78
C MET A 89 1.75 9.45 -2.42
N LEU A 90 2.86 9.22 -1.73
CA LEU A 90 2.85 8.62 -0.40
C LEU A 90 2.10 9.48 0.63
N VAL A 91 2.26 10.80 0.59
CA VAL A 91 1.51 11.73 1.44
C VAL A 91 0.01 11.64 1.17
N ILE A 92 -0.38 11.64 -0.10
CA ILE A 92 -1.79 11.54 -0.50
C ILE A 92 -2.38 10.21 -0.05
N ILE A 93 -1.69 9.09 -0.26
CA ILE A 93 -2.14 7.76 0.16
C ILE A 93 -2.29 7.69 1.68
N ALA A 94 -1.32 8.19 2.44
CA ALA A 94 -1.37 8.21 3.90
C ALA A 94 -2.55 9.05 4.42
N LEU A 95 -2.82 10.20 3.80
CA LEU A 95 -3.94 11.06 4.17
C LEU A 95 -5.29 10.40 3.87
N ILE A 96 -5.44 9.82 2.67
CA ILE A 96 -6.69 9.13 2.29
C ILE A 96 -6.91 7.92 3.20
N SER A 97 -5.89 7.09 3.42
CA SER A 97 -6.01 5.88 4.24
C SER A 97 -6.39 6.19 5.69
N LEU A 98 -5.85 7.28 6.25
CA LEU A 98 -6.22 7.72 7.59
C LEU A 98 -7.70 8.14 7.65
N ASN A 99 -8.14 8.99 6.73
CA ASN A 99 -9.54 9.45 6.70
C ASN A 99 -10.52 8.29 6.52
N VAL A 100 -10.20 7.35 5.61
CA VAL A 100 -11.05 6.17 5.38
C VAL A 100 -11.13 5.30 6.62
N ASN A 101 -10.02 5.09 7.35
CA ASN A 101 -10.03 4.29 8.56
C ASN A 101 -10.81 4.95 9.70
N VAL A 102 -10.65 6.26 9.93
CA VAL A 102 -11.45 6.99 10.92
C VAL A 102 -12.94 6.81 10.61
N TYR A 103 -13.32 7.05 9.36
CA TYR A 103 -14.71 6.91 8.93
C TYR A 103 -15.22 5.47 9.05
N SER A 104 -14.42 4.47 8.73
CA SER A 104 -14.83 3.06 8.80
C SER A 104 -15.02 2.57 10.23
N VAL A 105 -14.23 3.07 11.18
CA VAL A 105 -14.39 2.74 12.60
C VAL A 105 -15.74 3.24 13.11
N ASP A 106 -16.09 4.48 12.80
CA ASP A 106 -17.36 5.07 13.24
C ASP A 106 -18.58 4.41 12.59
N LEU A 107 -18.46 4.08 11.29
CA LEU A 107 -19.59 3.53 10.53
C LEU A 107 -19.89 2.06 10.84
N LEU A 108 -18.85 1.28 11.17
CA LEU A 108 -18.94 -0.16 11.40
C LEU A 108 -18.96 -0.55 12.89
N ASP A 109 -19.13 0.38 13.80
CA ASP A 109 -19.06 0.13 15.27
C ASP A 109 -20.05 -0.96 15.74
N VAL A 110 -21.17 -1.11 15.06
CA VAL A 110 -22.22 -2.09 15.38
C VAL A 110 -21.97 -3.46 14.71
N ASP A 111 -21.10 -3.54 13.72
CA ASP A 111 -20.92 -4.74 12.91
C ASP A 111 -19.92 -5.73 13.50
N THR A 112 -20.27 -7.02 13.47
CA THR A 112 -19.41 -8.11 13.97
C THR A 112 -18.16 -8.32 13.13
N HIS A 113 -18.13 -7.87 11.86
CA HIS A 113 -17.05 -8.05 10.90
C HIS A 113 -16.17 -6.81 10.71
N GLN A 114 -16.30 -5.80 11.58
CA GLN A 114 -15.52 -4.56 11.53
C GLN A 114 -14.01 -4.80 11.45
N GLU A 115 -13.49 -5.72 12.26
CA GLU A 115 -12.06 -6.03 12.29
C GLU A 115 -11.53 -6.51 10.93
N GLN A 116 -12.28 -7.42 10.28
CA GLN A 116 -11.88 -7.95 8.99
C GLN A 116 -11.84 -6.87 7.90
N PHE A 117 -12.79 -5.93 7.98
CA PHE A 117 -12.83 -4.80 7.04
C PHE A 117 -11.64 -3.86 7.21
N ILE A 118 -11.32 -3.48 8.46
CA ILE A 118 -10.17 -2.63 8.77
C ILE A 118 -8.85 -3.30 8.35
N TRP A 119 -8.73 -4.62 8.54
CA TRP A 119 -7.60 -5.39 8.07
C TRP A 119 -7.43 -5.34 6.55
N LEU A 120 -8.50 -5.54 5.80
CA LEU A 120 -8.47 -5.46 4.35
C LEU A 120 -8.09 -4.06 3.87
N LEU A 121 -8.58 -3.00 4.54
CA LEU A 121 -8.18 -1.63 4.26
C LEU A 121 -6.69 -1.40 4.52
N ALA A 122 -6.15 -1.91 5.63
CA ALA A 122 -4.73 -1.78 5.96
C ALA A 122 -3.85 -2.49 4.93
N ILE A 123 -4.20 -3.73 4.56
CA ILE A 123 -3.48 -4.49 3.53
C ILE A 123 -3.53 -3.78 2.17
N PHE A 124 -4.68 -3.24 1.80
CA PHE A 124 -4.85 -2.44 0.59
C PHE A 124 -3.92 -1.22 0.57
N ALA A 125 -3.89 -0.44 1.67
CA ALA A 125 -3.00 0.71 1.79
C ALA A 125 -1.52 0.33 1.69
N ILE A 126 -1.13 -0.81 2.28
CA ILE A 126 0.24 -1.34 2.19
C ILE A 126 0.61 -1.65 0.73
N TRP A 127 -0.24 -2.37 -0.01
CA TRP A 127 0.07 -2.73 -1.39
C TRP A 127 0.13 -1.53 -2.32
N ILE A 128 -0.72 -0.50 -2.11
CA ILE A 128 -0.62 0.75 -2.87
C ILE A 128 0.71 1.47 -2.59
N THR A 129 1.16 1.51 -1.33
CA THR A 129 2.44 2.16 -1.00
C THR A 129 3.62 1.43 -1.63
N VAL A 130 3.65 0.10 -1.58
CA VAL A 130 4.68 -0.73 -2.24
C VAL A 130 4.65 -0.54 -3.76
N PHE A 131 3.45 -0.46 -4.35
CA PHE A 131 3.26 -0.20 -5.77
C PHE A 131 3.89 1.13 -6.21
N VAL A 132 3.64 2.20 -5.47
CA VAL A 132 4.16 3.55 -5.79
C VAL A 132 5.68 3.64 -5.65
N MET A 133 6.27 2.85 -4.75
CA MET A 133 7.71 2.83 -4.50
C MET A 133 8.48 1.85 -5.39
N SER A 134 7.79 0.97 -6.14
CA SER A 134 8.44 -0.08 -6.91
C SER A 134 9.26 0.47 -8.08
N ASN A 135 10.54 0.09 -8.18
CA ASN A 135 11.44 0.47 -9.29
C ASN A 135 11.50 -0.59 -10.41
N ASN A 136 10.97 -1.77 -10.19
CA ASN A 136 11.02 -2.87 -11.14
C ASN A 136 9.63 -3.15 -11.71
N LEU A 137 9.52 -3.26 -13.05
CA LEU A 137 8.26 -3.49 -13.76
C LEU A 137 7.56 -4.79 -13.32
N ILE A 138 8.31 -5.84 -13.00
CA ILE A 138 7.74 -7.12 -12.55
C ILE A 138 7.15 -6.98 -11.14
N VAL A 139 7.88 -6.31 -10.25
CA VAL A 139 7.38 -6.01 -8.90
C VAL A 139 6.17 -5.09 -8.95
N LEU A 140 6.21 -4.08 -9.83
CA LEU A 140 5.09 -3.17 -10.07
C LEU A 140 3.84 -3.95 -10.53
N PHE A 141 4.00 -4.86 -11.50
CA PHE A 141 2.90 -5.71 -11.98
C PHE A 141 2.32 -6.58 -10.84
N PHE A 142 3.17 -7.20 -10.04
CA PHE A 142 2.75 -8.03 -8.90
C PHE A 142 1.96 -7.21 -7.86
N CYS A 143 2.44 -6.03 -7.51
CA CYS A 143 1.73 -5.13 -6.57
C CYS A 143 0.40 -4.65 -7.15
N TRP A 144 0.35 -4.36 -8.44
CA TRP A 144 -0.88 -3.98 -9.14
C TRP A 144 -1.96 -5.08 -9.04
N GLU A 145 -1.59 -6.34 -9.29
CA GLU A 145 -2.48 -7.49 -9.13
C GLU A 145 -3.02 -7.61 -7.71
N LEU A 146 -2.17 -7.43 -6.69
CA LEU A 146 -2.57 -7.51 -5.29
C LEU A 146 -3.49 -6.36 -4.88
N VAL A 147 -3.25 -5.14 -5.35
CA VAL A 147 -4.15 -4.00 -5.16
C VAL A 147 -5.52 -4.29 -5.79
N GLY A 148 -5.53 -4.84 -7.01
CA GLY A 148 -6.77 -5.24 -7.71
C GLY A 148 -7.55 -6.30 -6.94
N LEU A 149 -6.88 -7.30 -6.39
CA LEU A 149 -7.49 -8.34 -5.57
C LEU A 149 -8.04 -7.80 -4.25
N CYS A 150 -7.29 -6.95 -3.55
CA CYS A 150 -7.75 -6.32 -2.32
C CYS A 150 -8.96 -5.42 -2.57
N SER A 151 -8.98 -4.65 -3.66
CA SER A 151 -10.12 -3.81 -4.03
C SER A 151 -11.38 -4.65 -4.29
N TYR A 152 -11.23 -5.80 -4.97
CA TYR A 152 -12.33 -6.74 -5.17
C TYR A 152 -12.90 -7.24 -3.84
N LEU A 153 -12.03 -7.65 -2.89
CA LEU A 153 -12.45 -8.13 -1.57
C LEU A 153 -13.17 -7.05 -0.75
N LEU A 154 -12.71 -5.80 -0.83
CA LEU A 154 -13.35 -4.67 -0.16
C LEU A 154 -14.73 -4.36 -0.73
N ILE A 155 -14.89 -4.36 -2.06
CA ILE A 155 -16.20 -4.11 -2.71
C ILE A 155 -17.17 -5.25 -2.42
N SER A 156 -16.70 -6.51 -2.42
CA SER A 156 -17.52 -7.70 -2.16
C SER A 156 -17.69 -8.02 -0.69
N PHE A 157 -17.23 -7.17 0.23
CA PHE A 157 -17.25 -7.43 1.66
C PHE A 157 -18.65 -7.80 2.16
N TRP A 158 -19.67 -7.03 1.75
CA TRP A 158 -21.07 -7.29 2.02
C TRP A 158 -21.69 -8.23 0.99
N LYS A 159 -21.49 -9.52 1.17
CA LYS A 159 -21.95 -10.58 0.24
C LYS A 159 -23.46 -10.64 0.07
N GLU A 160 -24.22 -10.16 1.05
CA GLU A 160 -25.69 -10.15 1.03
C GLU A 160 -26.25 -9.16 -0.01
N ARG A 161 -25.51 -8.13 -0.37
CA ARG A 161 -25.91 -7.15 -1.37
C ARG A 161 -25.53 -7.63 -2.77
N GLN A 162 -26.48 -8.18 -3.52
CA GLN A 162 -26.25 -8.65 -4.90
C GLN A 162 -25.63 -7.59 -5.83
N GLN A 163 -25.95 -6.31 -5.63
CA GLN A 163 -25.36 -5.21 -6.40
C GLN A 163 -23.86 -5.06 -6.11
N SER A 164 -23.43 -5.18 -4.85
CA SER A 164 -22.02 -5.14 -4.45
C SER A 164 -21.22 -6.25 -5.14
N VAL A 165 -21.74 -7.46 -5.14
CA VAL A 165 -21.10 -8.62 -5.80
C VAL A 165 -21.00 -8.42 -7.31
N LYS A 166 -22.03 -7.89 -7.98
CA LYS A 166 -21.98 -7.57 -9.42
C LYS A 166 -20.95 -6.48 -9.73
N CYS A 167 -20.85 -5.45 -8.90
CA CYS A 167 -19.88 -4.37 -9.07
C CYS A 167 -18.44 -4.87 -8.86
N SER A 168 -18.22 -5.72 -7.86
CA SER A 168 -16.89 -6.30 -7.60
C SER A 168 -16.43 -7.19 -8.75
N PHE A 169 -17.35 -7.96 -9.36
CA PHE A 169 -17.04 -8.78 -10.52
C PHE A 169 -16.67 -7.92 -11.75
N LYS A 170 -17.35 -6.81 -11.97
CA LYS A 170 -16.98 -5.85 -13.01
C LYS A 170 -15.59 -5.27 -12.77
N ALA A 171 -15.29 -4.87 -11.53
CA ALA A 171 -13.99 -4.30 -11.18
C ALA A 171 -12.84 -5.29 -11.47
N ILE A 172 -12.98 -6.57 -11.11
CA ILE A 172 -11.94 -7.57 -11.38
C ILE A 172 -11.77 -7.83 -12.88
N LEU A 173 -12.87 -7.83 -13.66
CA LEU A 173 -12.79 -8.01 -15.11
C LEU A 173 -12.02 -6.87 -15.77
N TYR A 174 -12.27 -5.61 -15.40
CA TYR A 174 -11.53 -4.45 -15.94
C TYR A 174 -10.05 -4.50 -15.55
N ASN A 175 -9.73 -4.88 -14.30
CA ASN A 175 -8.35 -5.06 -13.88
C ASN A 175 -7.66 -6.14 -14.72
N LYS A 176 -8.29 -7.28 -14.97
CA LYS A 176 -7.72 -8.35 -15.82
C LYS A 176 -7.45 -7.93 -17.26
N VAL A 177 -8.27 -7.07 -17.83
CA VAL A 177 -7.99 -6.50 -19.16
C VAL A 177 -6.76 -5.58 -19.10
N GLY A 178 -6.62 -4.77 -18.03
CA GLY A 178 -5.43 -3.95 -17.78
C GLY A 178 -4.16 -4.80 -17.60
N ASP A 179 -4.27 -5.92 -16.89
CA ASP A 179 -3.16 -6.85 -16.63
C ASP A 179 -2.60 -7.44 -17.93
N ILE A 180 -3.47 -7.85 -18.85
CA ILE A 180 -3.06 -8.39 -20.15
C ILE A 180 -2.29 -7.34 -20.95
N SER A 181 -2.76 -6.08 -20.98
CA SER A 181 -2.09 -5.00 -21.70
C SER A 181 -0.72 -4.68 -21.10
N LEU A 182 -0.60 -4.71 -19.78
CA LEU A 182 0.64 -4.44 -19.05
C LEU A 182 1.66 -5.57 -19.25
N LEU A 183 1.22 -6.84 -19.19
CA LEU A 183 2.06 -8.00 -19.50
C LEU A 183 2.58 -7.97 -20.94
N LEU A 184 1.74 -7.61 -21.91
CA LEU A 184 2.17 -7.46 -23.30
C LEU A 184 3.23 -6.36 -23.43
N SER A 185 3.07 -5.23 -22.74
CA SER A 185 4.07 -4.16 -22.78
C SER A 185 5.41 -4.60 -22.17
N ILE A 186 5.39 -5.35 -21.06
CA ILE A 186 6.61 -5.91 -20.44
C ILE A 186 7.28 -6.92 -21.37
N GLY A 187 6.49 -7.72 -22.11
CA GLY A 187 7.03 -8.69 -23.07
C GLY A 187 7.63 -8.08 -24.32
N CYS A 188 7.30 -6.81 -24.63
CA CYS A 188 7.85 -6.07 -25.78
C CYS A 188 9.11 -5.23 -25.42
N THR A 189 9.41 -5.05 -24.16
CA THR A 189 10.60 -4.35 -23.67
C THR A 189 11.76 -5.32 -23.45
#